data_38bef27e1cab743f216f29ec04b78aeb
#
_entry.id   38bef27e1cab743f216f29ec04b78aeb
#
_cell.length_a   1.000
_cell.length_b   1.000
_cell.length_c   1.000
_cell.angle_alpha   90.00
_cell.angle_beta   90.00
_cell.angle_gamma   90.00
#
_symmetry.space_group_name_H-M   'P 1'
#
loop_
_entity.id
_entity.type
_entity.pdbx_description
1 polymer ?
#
loop_
_entity_poly.entity_id
_entity_poly.type
_entity_poly.pdbx_seq_one_letter_code
_entity_poly.pdbx_strand_id
1 'polypeptide(L)'
;YSPDPDPTYVRGFLGRMLFAGDDGVKKVKVLSGGEKVRCLISKMMIMGSNVLIFDDPTNHLDMECITALNNGLIKFPGVALFTSHDHQFIQTTANRIMEIVPSGQLIDKITTYDEYLESDEMARKRQGFAEAASDDED
;
A
#
# COMPACT_ATOMS: atom_id res chain seq x y z
N TYR A 1 19.98 -7.44 3.61
CA TYR A 1 19.25 -6.67 2.58
C TYR A 1 19.23 -5.16 2.85
N SER A 2 19.51 -4.70 4.07
CA SER A 2 19.62 -3.29 4.39
C SER A 2 20.89 -2.68 3.76
N PRO A 3 20.81 -1.48 3.16
CA PRO A 3 21.99 -0.73 2.74
C PRO A 3 22.90 -0.37 3.93
N ASP A 4 22.32 -0.14 5.10
CA ASP A 4 23.03 0.02 6.36
C ASP A 4 22.99 -1.32 7.12
N PRO A 5 24.13 -2.03 7.26
CA PRO A 5 24.20 -3.30 7.95
C PRO A 5 24.23 -3.20 9.48
N ASP A 6 24.20 -1.98 10.06
CA ASP A 6 24.23 -1.81 11.51
C ASP A 6 23.01 -2.52 12.16
N PRO A 7 23.24 -3.48 13.08
CA PRO A 7 22.16 -4.16 13.77
C PRO A 7 21.21 -3.23 14.52
N THR A 8 21.68 -2.09 15.02
CA THR A 8 20.85 -1.10 15.72
C THR A 8 19.88 -0.44 14.77
N TYR A 9 20.33 -0.07 13.58
CA TYR A 9 19.48 0.50 12.53
C TYR A 9 18.40 -0.50 12.09
N VAL A 10 18.78 -1.73 11.77
CA VAL A 10 17.87 -2.79 11.31
C VAL A 10 16.83 -3.13 12.38
N ARG A 11 17.24 -3.28 13.64
CA ARG A 11 16.33 -3.54 14.77
C ARG A 11 15.37 -2.37 15.02
N GLY A 12 15.86 -1.14 14.94
CA GLY A 12 15.03 0.06 15.04
C GLY A 12 13.97 0.13 13.94
N PHE A 13 14.33 -0.23 12.71
CA PHE A 13 13.40 -0.33 11.60
C PHE A 13 12.34 -1.41 11.83
N LEU A 14 12.76 -2.63 12.20
CA LEU A 14 11.86 -3.73 12.49
C LEU A 14 10.95 -3.43 13.68
N GLY A 15 11.43 -2.71 14.70
CA GLY A 15 10.62 -2.27 15.84
C GLY A 15 9.45 -1.38 15.43
N ARG A 16 9.64 -0.50 14.45
CA ARG A 16 8.55 0.31 13.86
C ARG A 16 7.53 -0.51 13.09
N MET A 17 7.92 -1.70 12.64
CA MET A 17 7.06 -2.69 12.00
C MET A 17 6.55 -3.76 12.99
N LEU A 18 6.51 -3.43 14.30
CA LEU A 18 6.03 -4.28 15.39
C LEU A 18 6.84 -5.56 15.63
N PHE A 19 8.14 -5.56 15.30
CA PHE A 19 9.08 -6.60 15.71
C PHE A 19 9.94 -6.08 16.88
N ALA A 20 9.33 -6.01 18.06
CA ALA A 20 10.00 -5.49 19.26
C ALA A 20 10.68 -6.61 20.07
N GLY A 21 11.72 -6.25 20.82
CA GLY A 21 12.41 -7.16 21.73
C GLY A 21 12.97 -8.40 21.04
N ASP A 22 12.64 -9.58 21.57
CA ASP A 22 13.14 -10.86 21.07
C ASP A 22 12.56 -11.26 19.71
N ASP A 23 11.45 -10.66 19.27
CA ASP A 23 10.84 -10.95 17.97
C ASP A 23 11.75 -10.53 16.82
N GLY A 24 12.52 -9.46 17.00
CA GLY A 24 13.45 -8.97 15.99
C GLY A 24 14.67 -9.89 15.75
N VAL A 25 14.90 -10.90 16.58
CA VAL A 25 16.00 -11.87 16.45
C VAL A 25 15.52 -13.27 16.12
N LYS A 26 14.21 -13.52 16.07
CA LYS A 26 13.64 -14.81 15.68
C LYS A 26 13.97 -15.14 14.21
N LYS A 27 14.13 -16.43 13.94
CA LYS A 27 14.22 -16.90 12.55
C LYS A 27 12.86 -16.82 11.88
N VAL A 28 12.82 -16.38 10.62
CA VAL A 28 11.57 -16.22 9.84
C VAL A 28 10.69 -17.47 9.83
N LYS A 29 11.29 -18.66 9.88
CA LYS A 29 10.56 -19.93 9.88
C LYS A 29 9.63 -20.15 11.08
N VAL A 30 9.89 -19.48 12.21
CA VAL A 30 9.09 -19.61 13.44
C VAL A 30 8.05 -18.51 13.58
N LEU A 31 7.99 -17.55 12.65
CA LEU A 31 7.02 -16.49 12.63
C LEU A 31 5.63 -17.00 12.21
N SER A 32 4.57 -16.37 12.74
CA SER A 32 3.20 -16.57 12.29
C SER A 32 3.00 -16.10 10.84
N GLY A 33 1.85 -16.40 10.23
CA GLY A 33 1.52 -15.96 8.87
C GLY A 33 1.57 -14.44 8.72
N GLY A 34 0.90 -13.70 9.59
CA GLY A 34 0.90 -12.23 9.59
C GLY A 34 2.28 -11.63 9.86
N GLU A 35 3.04 -12.21 10.80
CA GLU A 35 4.42 -11.80 11.07
C GLU A 35 5.33 -12.01 9.84
N LYS A 36 5.16 -13.10 9.09
CA LYS A 36 5.91 -13.34 7.84
C LYS A 36 5.60 -12.30 6.79
N VAL A 37 4.33 -11.95 6.57
CA VAL A 37 3.93 -10.91 5.63
C VAL A 37 4.54 -9.56 6.03
N ARG A 38 4.42 -9.19 7.29
CA ARG A 38 4.99 -7.96 7.85
C ARG A 38 6.52 -7.92 7.73
N CYS A 39 7.20 -9.05 7.96
CA CYS A 39 8.64 -9.19 7.77
C CYS A 39 9.03 -9.01 6.30
N LEU A 40 8.26 -9.58 5.36
CA LEU A 40 8.51 -9.42 3.93
C LEU A 40 8.36 -7.96 3.48
N ILE A 41 7.31 -7.28 3.91
CA ILE A 41 7.08 -5.86 3.63
C ILE A 41 8.23 -5.02 4.22
N SER A 42 8.61 -5.27 5.48
CA SER A 42 9.75 -4.59 6.13
C SER A 42 11.04 -4.77 5.34
N LYS A 43 11.31 -5.98 4.85
CA LYS A 43 12.45 -6.28 4.00
C LYS A 43 12.42 -5.44 2.71
N MET A 44 11.29 -5.40 2.01
CA MET A 44 11.15 -4.63 0.77
C MET A 44 11.40 -3.13 1.01
N MET A 45 10.88 -2.59 2.10
CA MET A 45 11.03 -1.17 2.44
C MET A 45 12.48 -0.81 2.85
N ILE A 46 13.19 -1.71 3.57
CA ILE A 46 14.56 -1.44 4.03
C ILE A 46 15.62 -1.64 2.94
N MET A 47 15.30 -2.31 1.84
CA MET A 47 16.24 -2.58 0.74
C MET A 47 16.70 -1.34 -0.03
N GLY A 48 16.16 -0.15 0.29
CA GLY A 48 16.51 1.08 -0.40
C GLY A 48 15.89 1.20 -1.79
N SER A 49 14.82 0.46 -2.07
CA SER A 49 14.04 0.59 -3.31
C SER A 49 13.41 1.98 -3.38
N ASN A 50 13.37 2.57 -4.56
CA ASN A 50 12.70 3.85 -4.79
C ASN A 50 11.23 3.70 -5.23
N VAL A 51 10.82 2.50 -5.62
CA VAL A 51 9.44 2.14 -5.96
C VAL A 51 9.06 0.84 -5.30
N LEU A 52 7.89 0.82 -4.66
CA LEU A 52 7.26 -0.37 -4.09
C LEU A 52 5.92 -0.62 -4.78
N ILE A 53 5.64 -1.86 -5.13
CA ILE A 53 4.36 -2.26 -5.72
C ILE A 53 3.76 -3.35 -4.83
N PHE A 54 2.52 -3.12 -4.37
CA PHE A 54 1.77 -4.04 -3.53
C PHE A 54 0.39 -4.34 -4.11
N ASP A 55 0.02 -5.59 -4.06
CA ASP A 55 -1.33 -6.04 -4.38
C ASP A 55 -2.03 -6.45 -3.09
N ASP A 56 -3.02 -5.63 -2.67
CA ASP A 56 -3.81 -5.78 -1.45
C ASP A 56 -2.98 -6.11 -0.18
N PRO A 57 -2.04 -5.24 0.21
CA PRO A 57 -1.06 -5.54 1.25
C PRO A 57 -1.67 -5.64 2.65
N THR A 58 -2.91 -5.19 2.86
CA THR A 58 -3.62 -5.27 4.14
C THR A 58 -4.35 -6.59 4.32
N ASN A 59 -4.49 -7.38 3.27
CA ASN A 59 -5.18 -8.66 3.31
C ASN A 59 -4.51 -9.64 4.30
N HIS A 60 -5.31 -10.26 5.15
CA HIS A 60 -4.87 -11.17 6.21
C HIS A 60 -3.99 -10.55 7.32
N LEU A 61 -3.90 -9.22 7.41
CA LEU A 61 -3.27 -8.51 8.52
C LEU A 61 -4.29 -8.13 9.59
N ASP A 62 -3.87 -8.16 10.86
CA ASP A 62 -4.62 -7.58 11.95
C ASP A 62 -4.50 -6.03 11.96
N MET A 63 -5.33 -5.37 12.76
CA MET A 63 -5.39 -3.91 12.82
C MET A 63 -4.07 -3.25 13.22
N GLU A 64 -3.30 -3.88 14.11
CA GLU A 64 -2.00 -3.36 14.53
C GLU A 64 -0.99 -3.42 13.39
N CYS A 65 -0.99 -4.52 12.64
CA CYS A 65 -0.14 -4.70 11.47
C CYS A 65 -0.50 -3.74 10.33
N ILE A 66 -1.81 -3.51 10.09
CA ILE A 66 -2.28 -2.52 9.11
C ILE A 66 -1.83 -1.12 9.50
N THR A 67 -1.94 -0.75 10.77
CA THR A 67 -1.48 0.53 11.29
C THR A 67 0.04 0.71 11.14
N ALA A 68 0.82 -0.34 11.44
CA ALA A 68 2.27 -0.31 11.27
C ALA A 68 2.67 -0.16 9.79
N LEU A 69 2.01 -0.88 8.89
CA LEU A 69 2.21 -0.77 7.44
C LEU A 69 1.88 0.63 6.94
N ASN A 70 0.72 1.17 7.34
CA ASN A 70 0.29 2.53 7.00
C ASN A 70 1.35 3.56 7.41
N ASN A 71 1.77 3.54 8.68
CA ASN A 71 2.80 4.44 9.20
C ASN A 71 4.15 4.26 8.48
N GLY A 72 4.49 3.04 8.09
CA GLY A 72 5.68 2.74 7.30
C GLY A 72 5.62 3.35 5.91
N LEU A 73 4.50 3.21 5.20
CA LEU A 73 4.30 3.74 3.85
C LEU A 73 4.26 5.27 3.83
N ILE A 74 3.59 5.91 4.80
CA ILE A 74 3.56 7.38 4.92
C ILE A 74 4.99 7.95 5.06
N LYS A 75 5.88 7.23 5.72
CA LYS A 75 7.29 7.64 5.94
C LYS A 75 8.24 7.12 4.85
N PHE A 76 7.76 6.31 3.93
CA PHE A 76 8.60 5.79 2.85
C PHE A 76 8.99 6.91 1.88
N PRO A 77 10.30 7.12 1.63
CA PRO A 77 10.78 8.26 0.85
C PRO A 77 10.61 8.09 -0.67
N GLY A 78 10.17 6.92 -1.13
CA GLY A 78 9.97 6.59 -2.54
C GLY A 78 8.50 6.64 -2.96
N VAL A 79 8.20 6.02 -4.08
CA VAL A 79 6.85 5.86 -4.61
C VAL A 79 6.30 4.50 -4.18
N ALA A 80 5.09 4.48 -3.63
CA ALA A 80 4.34 3.26 -3.38
C ALA A 80 3.11 3.22 -4.30
N LEU A 81 3.01 2.18 -5.11
CA LEU A 81 1.82 1.85 -5.90
C LEU A 81 1.15 0.63 -5.27
N PHE A 82 -0.11 0.74 -4.93
CA PHE A 82 -0.82 -0.38 -4.30
C PHE A 82 -2.28 -0.44 -4.69
N THR A 83 -2.84 -1.66 -4.67
CA THR A 83 -4.29 -1.90 -4.66
C THR A 83 -4.73 -2.17 -3.22
N SER A 84 -5.92 -1.78 -2.85
CA SER A 84 -6.51 -2.13 -1.55
C SER A 84 -8.03 -2.01 -1.58
N HIS A 85 -8.70 -2.83 -0.76
CA HIS A 85 -10.13 -2.73 -0.47
C HIS A 85 -10.41 -2.06 0.89
N ASP A 86 -9.37 -1.72 1.64
CA ASP A 86 -9.47 -1.03 2.92
C ASP A 86 -9.56 0.48 2.71
N HIS A 87 -10.77 1.02 2.90
CA HIS A 87 -11.06 2.45 2.74
C HIS A 87 -10.14 3.32 3.61
N GLN A 88 -9.99 2.99 4.89
CA GLN A 88 -9.19 3.77 5.82
C GLN A 88 -7.70 3.76 5.45
N PHE A 89 -7.20 2.62 5.00
CA PHE A 89 -5.82 2.49 4.53
C PHE A 89 -5.56 3.35 3.30
N ILE A 90 -6.45 3.32 2.30
CA ILE A 90 -6.34 4.15 1.10
C ILE A 90 -6.39 5.63 1.48
N GLN A 91 -7.40 6.03 2.28
CA GLN A 91 -7.62 7.43 2.68
C GLN A 91 -6.41 8.03 3.41
N THR A 92 -5.75 7.25 4.25
CA THR A 92 -4.63 7.75 5.07
C THR A 92 -3.27 7.65 4.40
N THR A 93 -3.14 6.80 3.39
CA THR A 93 -1.85 6.52 2.73
C THR A 93 -1.73 7.11 1.33
N ALA A 94 -2.81 7.06 0.54
CA ALA A 94 -2.77 7.48 -0.85
C ALA A 94 -2.92 9.00 -1.00
N ASN A 95 -2.13 9.57 -1.90
CA ASN A 95 -2.20 10.98 -2.32
C ASN A 95 -2.50 11.12 -3.83
N ARG A 96 -2.69 10.01 -4.51
CA ARG A 96 -3.05 9.92 -5.93
C ARG A 96 -3.89 8.68 -6.13
N ILE A 97 -5.02 8.82 -6.82
CA ILE A 97 -5.95 7.73 -7.11
C ILE A 97 -5.90 7.43 -8.61
N MET A 98 -5.76 6.16 -8.92
CA MET A 98 -5.80 5.63 -10.28
C MET A 98 -6.91 4.59 -10.35
N GLU A 99 -7.98 4.88 -11.10
CA GLU A 99 -9.10 3.98 -11.31
C GLU A 99 -9.11 3.46 -12.73
N ILE A 100 -9.09 2.14 -12.89
CA ILE A 100 -9.32 1.48 -14.17
C ILE A 100 -10.80 1.18 -14.27
N VAL A 101 -11.51 1.84 -15.18
CA VAL A 101 -12.94 1.62 -15.40
C VAL A 101 -13.19 0.38 -16.27
N PRO A 102 -14.42 -0.19 -16.29
CA PRO A 102 -14.72 -1.41 -17.04
C PRO A 102 -14.37 -1.36 -18.53
N SER A 103 -14.44 -0.18 -19.16
CA SER A 103 -13.98 0.05 -20.55
C SER A 103 -12.46 -0.05 -20.76
N GLY A 104 -11.68 -0.28 -19.70
CA GLY A 104 -10.21 -0.34 -19.74
C GLY A 104 -9.53 1.03 -19.71
N GLN A 105 -10.28 2.12 -19.67
CA GLN A 105 -9.72 3.46 -19.57
C GLN A 105 -9.27 3.78 -18.14
N LEU A 106 -8.28 4.66 -18.02
CA LEU A 106 -7.69 5.06 -16.74
C LEU A 106 -8.14 6.46 -16.35
N ILE A 107 -8.71 6.59 -15.15
CA ILE A 107 -8.86 7.88 -14.47
C ILE A 107 -7.69 8.03 -13.49
N ASP A 108 -6.97 9.14 -13.58
CA ASP A 108 -5.79 9.42 -12.77
C ASP A 108 -5.92 10.82 -12.17
N LYS A 109 -5.92 10.90 -10.83
CA LYS A 109 -6.12 12.16 -10.11
C LYS A 109 -5.23 12.23 -8.86
N ILE A 110 -4.55 13.36 -8.68
CA ILE A 110 -3.89 13.71 -7.42
C ILE A 110 -4.95 14.25 -6.48
N THR A 111 -5.33 13.46 -5.49
CA THR A 111 -6.42 13.74 -4.56
C THR A 111 -6.40 12.73 -3.41
N THR A 112 -7.13 12.99 -2.34
CA THR A 112 -7.45 12.00 -1.32
C THR A 112 -8.55 11.05 -1.79
N TYR A 113 -8.72 9.93 -1.12
CA TYR A 113 -9.71 8.93 -1.53
C TYR A 113 -11.15 9.41 -1.35
N ASP A 114 -11.45 10.08 -0.23
CA ASP A 114 -12.78 10.64 0.02
C ASP A 114 -13.13 11.73 -0.98
N GLU A 115 -12.23 12.68 -1.25
CA GLU A 115 -12.43 13.71 -2.27
C GLU A 115 -12.65 13.10 -3.66
N TYR A 116 -11.95 12.00 -3.98
CA TYR A 116 -12.15 11.30 -5.23
C TYR A 116 -13.54 10.68 -5.35
N LEU A 117 -14.03 10.05 -4.28
CA LEU A 117 -15.35 9.41 -4.25
C LEU A 117 -16.50 10.45 -4.32
N GLU A 118 -16.33 11.61 -3.67
CA GLU A 118 -17.32 12.70 -3.63
C GLU A 118 -17.30 13.58 -4.88
N SER A 119 -16.31 13.43 -5.76
CA SER A 119 -16.12 14.31 -6.92
C SER A 119 -17.14 14.05 -8.02
N ASP A 120 -17.97 15.02 -8.31
CA ASP A 120 -18.88 15.02 -9.47
C ASP A 120 -18.15 14.94 -10.81
N GLU A 121 -16.94 15.51 -10.89
CA GLU A 121 -16.08 15.42 -12.08
C GLU A 121 -15.70 13.97 -12.35
N MET A 122 -15.29 13.24 -11.31
CA MET A 122 -14.89 11.83 -11.45
C MET A 122 -16.10 10.94 -11.76
N ALA A 123 -17.25 11.22 -11.15
CA ALA A 123 -18.51 10.54 -11.46
C ALA A 123 -18.90 10.71 -12.95
N ARG A 124 -18.81 11.91 -13.49
CA ARG A 124 -19.08 12.19 -14.91
C ARG A 124 -18.09 11.50 -15.83
N LYS A 125 -16.79 11.46 -15.49
CA LYS A 125 -15.78 10.74 -16.26
C LYS A 125 -16.08 9.24 -16.33
N ARG A 126 -16.45 8.61 -15.22
CA ARG A 126 -16.85 7.19 -15.20
C ARG A 126 -18.04 6.93 -16.11
N GLN A 127 -19.06 7.79 -16.04
CA GLN A 127 -20.25 7.68 -16.88
C GLN A 127 -19.92 7.86 -18.36
N GLY A 128 -19.16 8.89 -18.75
CA GLY A 128 -18.77 9.12 -20.13
C GLY A 128 -17.94 7.98 -20.72
N PHE A 129 -17.09 7.34 -19.92
CA PHE A 129 -16.34 6.17 -20.36
C PHE A 129 -17.21 4.90 -20.47
N ALA A 130 -18.26 4.78 -19.66
CA ALA A 130 -19.23 3.69 -19.78
C ALA A 130 -20.08 3.81 -21.04
N GLU A 131 -20.53 5.02 -21.39
CA GLU A 131 -21.29 5.31 -22.60
C GLU A 131 -20.44 5.07 -23.86
N ALA A 132 -19.19 5.53 -23.90
CA ALA A 132 -18.29 5.29 -25.02
C ALA A 132 -18.01 3.80 -25.27
N ALA A 133 -17.94 2.99 -24.21
CA ALA A 133 -17.73 1.55 -24.35
C ALA A 133 -18.96 0.80 -24.93
N SER A 134 -20.18 1.33 -24.73
CA SER A 134 -21.40 0.74 -25.28
C SER A 134 -21.57 1.02 -26.77
N ASP A 135 -20.99 2.12 -27.27
CA ASP A 135 -21.08 2.50 -28.68
C ASP A 135 -20.08 1.73 -29.57
N ASP A 136 -19.03 1.14 -28.97
CA ASP A 136 -18.02 0.34 -29.69
C ASP A 136 -18.42 -1.16 -29.85
N GLU A 137 -19.51 -1.60 -29.20
CA GLU A 137 -20.02 -2.99 -29.28
C GLU A 137 -21.16 -3.18 -30.32
N ASP A 138 -21.64 -2.14 -31.00
CA ASP A 138 -22.60 -2.17 -32.06
C ASP A 138 -21.91 -2.05 -33.45
#